data_6de8434546cc685d58a256a09a34f886
#
_entry.id   6de8434546cc685d58a256a09a34f886
#
_cell.length_a   1.000
_cell.length_b   1.000
_cell.length_c   1.000
_cell.angle_alpha   90.00
_cell.angle_beta   90.00
_cell.angle_gamma   90.00
#
_symmetry.space_group_name_H-M   'P 1'
#
loop_
_entity.id
_entity.type
_entity.pdbx_description
1 polymer ?
#
loop_
_entity_poly.entity_id
_entity_poly.type
_entity_poly.pdbx_seq_one_letter_code
_entity_poly.pdbx_strand_id
1 'polypeptide(L)'
;MACRTWMLAGMLVAIPAVAEDVVFQGHTMQVDASREARPILGVRGVKYSIPGSATQVRGKAEQCAARQPGAITGASVDPDNARLVADSRTNYRQKGQRSVRARMAVESAEGNFRVVFTELATSPVDAVNDAPLVQQDGAGWESAVVALIGGEQAFLDCMFR
;
A
#
# COMPACT_ATOMS: atom_id res chain seq x y z
N MET A 1 -11.51 53.90 -32.18
CA MET A 1 -10.81 53.57 -30.94
C MET A 1 -11.12 52.09 -30.65
N ALA A 2 -10.19 51.19 -30.96
CA ALA A 2 -10.39 49.73 -30.80
C ALA A 2 -9.60 49.26 -29.58
N CYS A 3 -10.30 48.79 -28.53
CA CYS A 3 -9.73 48.27 -27.30
C CYS A 3 -9.39 46.79 -27.53
N ARG A 4 -8.09 46.46 -27.59
CA ARG A 4 -7.58 45.08 -27.69
C ARG A 4 -7.43 44.49 -26.29
N THR A 5 -8.34 43.62 -25.91
CA THR A 5 -8.27 42.86 -24.67
C THR A 5 -7.28 41.71 -24.86
N TRP A 6 -6.15 41.72 -24.15
CA TRP A 6 -5.21 40.63 -24.10
C TRP A 6 -5.69 39.63 -23.05
N MET A 7 -6.08 38.43 -23.48
CA MET A 7 -6.27 37.27 -22.59
C MET A 7 -4.91 36.66 -22.28
N LEU A 8 -4.47 36.80 -21.06
CA LEU A 8 -3.36 36.01 -20.49
C LEU A 8 -3.86 34.60 -20.20
N ALA A 9 -3.53 33.64 -21.05
CA ALA A 9 -3.72 32.23 -20.80
C ALA A 9 -2.65 31.78 -19.79
N GLY A 10 -3.04 31.62 -18.52
CA GLY A 10 -2.19 31.05 -17.49
C GLY A 10 -1.96 29.57 -17.76
N MET A 11 -0.76 29.17 -18.18
CA MET A 11 -0.33 27.78 -18.22
C MET A 11 -0.18 27.27 -16.78
N LEU A 12 -1.12 26.42 -16.33
CA LEU A 12 -0.94 25.58 -15.15
C LEU A 12 0.15 24.54 -15.46
N VAL A 13 1.35 24.79 -14.99
CA VAL A 13 2.41 23.79 -14.98
C VAL A 13 2.06 22.76 -13.90
N ALA A 14 1.60 21.58 -14.30
CA ALA A 14 1.47 20.43 -13.40
C ALA A 14 2.88 20.03 -12.94
N ILE A 15 3.23 20.34 -11.70
CA ILE A 15 4.48 19.85 -11.09
C ILE A 15 4.29 18.36 -10.88
N PRO A 16 5.12 17.46 -11.47
CA PRO A 16 5.03 16.04 -11.21
C PRO A 16 5.26 15.81 -9.72
N ALA A 17 4.39 15.01 -9.09
CA ALA A 17 4.58 14.58 -7.70
C ALA A 17 5.92 13.83 -7.62
N VAL A 18 6.88 14.36 -6.89
CA VAL A 18 8.19 13.73 -6.68
C VAL A 18 8.00 12.73 -5.54
N ALA A 19 7.81 11.46 -5.90
CA ALA A 19 7.81 10.37 -4.93
C ALA A 19 9.27 10.11 -4.49
N GLU A 20 9.49 10.09 -3.18
CA GLU A 20 10.76 9.72 -2.56
C GLU A 20 10.67 8.28 -2.04
N ASP A 21 11.69 7.47 -2.33
CA ASP A 21 11.80 6.10 -1.81
C ASP A 21 12.55 6.12 -0.48
N VAL A 22 11.89 5.66 0.59
CA VAL A 22 12.44 5.55 1.95
C VAL A 22 12.47 4.08 2.35
N VAL A 23 13.63 3.57 2.77
CA VAL A 23 13.74 2.19 3.25
C VAL A 23 13.41 2.12 4.74
N PHE A 24 12.46 1.26 5.10
CA PHE A 24 12.05 1.01 6.47
C PHE A 24 11.81 -0.50 6.69
N GLN A 25 12.53 -1.10 7.62
CA GLN A 25 12.45 -2.55 7.96
C GLN A 25 12.49 -3.49 6.73
N GLY A 26 13.38 -3.21 5.77
CA GLY A 26 13.54 -4.02 4.57
C GLY A 26 12.50 -3.77 3.47
N HIS A 27 11.52 -2.91 3.71
CA HIS A 27 10.53 -2.48 2.72
C HIS A 27 10.88 -1.11 2.15
N THR A 28 10.48 -0.87 0.92
CA THR A 28 10.60 0.45 0.28
C THR A 28 9.26 1.18 0.40
N MET A 29 9.24 2.29 1.10
CA MET A 29 8.08 3.18 1.18
C MET A 29 8.20 4.27 0.12
N GLN A 30 7.14 4.52 -0.62
CA GLN A 30 7.01 5.66 -1.52
C GLN A 30 6.29 6.78 -0.78
N VAL A 31 6.94 7.95 -0.66
CA VAL A 31 6.43 9.09 0.08
C VAL A 31 6.29 10.28 -0.87
N ASP A 32 5.16 10.97 -0.81
CA ASP A 32 4.98 12.23 -1.55
C ASP A 32 5.72 13.37 -0.83
N ALA A 33 6.95 13.62 -1.25
CA ALA A 33 7.80 14.67 -0.69
C ALA A 33 7.34 16.10 -1.08
N SER A 34 6.42 16.24 -2.04
CA SER A 34 5.89 17.54 -2.47
C SER A 34 4.89 18.14 -1.48
N ARG A 35 4.36 17.34 -0.55
CA ARG A 35 3.39 17.73 0.46
C ARG A 35 4.03 17.82 1.84
N GLU A 36 3.71 18.85 2.61
CA GLU A 36 4.22 19.05 3.97
C GLU A 36 3.93 17.84 4.90
N ALA A 37 2.73 17.27 4.81
CA ALA A 37 2.35 16.09 5.59
C ALA A 37 3.04 14.79 5.13
N ARG A 38 3.74 14.79 3.95
CA ARG A 38 4.46 13.65 3.38
C ARG A 38 3.63 12.35 3.39
N PRO A 39 2.50 12.27 2.64
CA PRO A 39 1.69 11.05 2.59
C PRO A 39 2.51 9.85 2.10
N ILE A 40 2.31 8.69 2.74
CA ILE A 40 2.88 7.42 2.30
C ILE A 40 1.98 6.86 1.21
N LEU A 41 2.46 6.87 -0.03
CA LEU A 41 1.71 6.44 -1.22
C LEU A 41 1.67 4.92 -1.35
N GLY A 42 2.72 4.24 -0.89
CA GLY A 42 2.82 2.79 -0.95
C GLY A 42 3.94 2.23 -0.10
N VAL A 43 3.83 0.94 0.22
CA VAL A 43 4.87 0.14 0.88
C VAL A 43 5.09 -1.10 0.02
N ARG A 44 6.31 -1.32 -0.42
CA ARG A 44 6.71 -2.43 -1.29
C ARG A 44 7.65 -3.35 -0.57
N GLY A 45 7.25 -4.63 -0.44
CA GLY A 45 8.09 -5.69 0.09
C GLY A 45 9.23 -6.09 -0.86
N VAL A 46 10.09 -6.97 -0.41
CA VAL A 46 11.14 -7.59 -1.22
C VAL A 46 10.55 -8.61 -2.20
N LYS A 47 11.33 -9.02 -3.19
CA LYS A 47 10.98 -10.18 -4.02
C LYS A 47 11.30 -11.47 -3.27
N TYR A 48 10.31 -12.33 -3.16
CA TYR A 48 10.42 -13.65 -2.54
C TYR A 48 10.51 -14.72 -3.63
N SER A 49 11.49 -15.61 -3.55
CA SER A 49 11.62 -16.73 -4.47
C SER A 49 10.73 -17.89 -4.04
N ILE A 50 9.94 -18.43 -4.96
CA ILE A 50 9.07 -19.59 -4.75
C ILE A 50 8.95 -20.37 -6.06
N PRO A 51 9.02 -21.72 -6.05
CA PRO A 51 8.89 -22.48 -7.29
C PRO A 51 7.49 -22.39 -7.89
N GLY A 52 7.41 -22.37 -9.20
CA GLY A 52 6.16 -22.41 -9.96
C GLY A 52 6.03 -21.33 -11.01
N SER A 53 5.08 -21.50 -11.93
CA SER A 53 4.69 -20.48 -12.89
C SER A 53 3.97 -19.32 -12.21
N ALA A 54 3.89 -18.17 -12.87
CA ALA A 54 3.16 -17.01 -12.36
C ALA A 54 1.71 -17.34 -11.95
N THR A 55 1.03 -18.20 -12.73
CA THR A 55 -0.34 -18.65 -12.44
C THR A 55 -0.40 -19.53 -11.19
N GLN A 56 0.56 -20.44 -11.00
CA GLN A 56 0.62 -21.29 -9.80
C GLN A 56 0.92 -20.46 -8.54
N VAL A 57 1.86 -19.54 -8.64
CA VAL A 57 2.19 -18.61 -7.53
C VAL A 57 0.98 -17.75 -7.16
N ARG A 58 0.27 -17.21 -8.14
CA ARG A 58 -0.95 -16.44 -7.91
C ARG A 58 -2.06 -17.30 -7.29
N GLY A 59 -2.31 -18.49 -7.79
CA GLY A 59 -3.32 -19.41 -7.22
C GLY A 59 -3.02 -19.77 -5.76
N LYS A 60 -1.74 -19.92 -5.40
CA LYS A 60 -1.33 -20.10 -4.01
C LYS A 60 -1.60 -18.84 -3.17
N ALA A 61 -1.32 -17.65 -3.73
CA ALA A 61 -1.61 -16.38 -3.06
C ALA A 61 -3.12 -16.20 -2.79
N GLU A 62 -3.99 -16.55 -3.74
CA GLU A 62 -5.45 -16.55 -3.56
C GLU A 62 -5.88 -17.45 -2.40
N GLN A 63 -5.35 -18.67 -2.34
CA GLN A 63 -5.64 -19.61 -1.24
C GLN A 63 -5.15 -19.08 0.11
N CYS A 64 -3.97 -18.45 0.16
CA CYS A 64 -3.42 -17.87 1.37
C CYS A 64 -4.22 -16.64 1.85
N ALA A 65 -4.68 -15.79 0.94
CA ALA A 65 -5.56 -14.68 1.26
C ALA A 65 -6.90 -15.18 1.85
N ALA A 66 -7.51 -16.20 1.25
CA ALA A 66 -8.77 -16.78 1.73
C ALA A 66 -8.66 -17.42 3.14
N ARG A 67 -7.46 -17.79 3.57
CA ARG A 67 -7.22 -18.34 4.93
C ARG A 67 -7.09 -17.27 6.01
N GLN A 68 -7.13 -15.98 5.66
CA GLN A 68 -6.99 -14.85 6.59
C GLN A 68 -8.19 -13.89 6.53
N PRO A 69 -9.44 -14.36 6.71
CA PRO A 69 -10.64 -13.57 6.45
C PRO A 69 -10.82 -12.35 7.38
N GLY A 70 -10.08 -12.30 8.49
CA GLY A 70 -10.09 -11.15 9.41
C GLY A 70 -9.09 -10.07 9.06
N ALA A 71 -8.08 -10.38 8.25
CA ALA A 71 -6.99 -9.48 7.89
C ALA A 71 -6.99 -9.15 6.38
N ILE A 72 -7.44 -10.07 5.53
CA ILE A 72 -7.46 -9.94 4.07
C ILE A 72 -8.88 -10.21 3.58
N THR A 73 -9.49 -9.27 2.88
CA THR A 73 -10.87 -9.36 2.38
C THR A 73 -10.95 -8.91 0.91
N GLY A 74 -12.03 -9.30 0.23
CA GLY A 74 -12.27 -8.87 -1.15
C GLY A 74 -11.20 -9.31 -2.15
N ALA A 75 -10.52 -10.44 -1.90
CA ALA A 75 -9.48 -10.94 -2.79
C ALA A 75 -10.04 -11.26 -4.18
N SER A 76 -9.42 -10.69 -5.21
CA SER A 76 -9.78 -10.87 -6.62
C SER A 76 -8.56 -10.72 -7.51
N VAL A 77 -8.61 -11.29 -8.71
CA VAL A 77 -7.56 -11.08 -9.71
C VAL A 77 -7.87 -9.83 -10.52
N ASP A 78 -6.93 -8.90 -10.54
CA ASP A 78 -6.96 -7.73 -11.42
C ASP A 78 -6.78 -8.22 -12.88
N PRO A 79 -7.79 -8.06 -13.76
CA PRO A 79 -7.74 -8.60 -15.11
C PRO A 79 -6.65 -7.93 -15.96
N ASP A 80 -6.32 -6.67 -15.70
CA ASP A 80 -5.39 -5.90 -16.53
C ASP A 80 -3.94 -6.27 -16.25
N ASN A 81 -3.62 -6.61 -15.01
CA ASN A 81 -2.25 -6.87 -14.56
C ASN A 81 -2.02 -8.32 -14.10
N ALA A 82 -3.05 -9.17 -14.14
CA ALA A 82 -3.01 -10.56 -13.68
C ALA A 82 -2.42 -10.74 -12.26
N ARG A 83 -2.56 -9.75 -11.40
CA ARG A 83 -2.12 -9.75 -9.99
C ARG A 83 -3.30 -9.98 -9.05
N LEU A 84 -3.06 -10.63 -7.94
CA LEU A 84 -4.04 -10.70 -6.86
C LEU A 84 -4.13 -9.35 -6.18
N VAL A 85 -5.35 -8.83 -5.99
CA VAL A 85 -5.64 -7.62 -5.21
C VAL A 85 -6.63 -7.94 -4.10
N ALA A 86 -6.48 -7.30 -2.95
CA ALA A 86 -7.33 -7.48 -1.79
C ALA A 86 -7.29 -6.25 -0.89
N ASP A 87 -8.25 -6.12 0.01
CA ASP A 87 -8.18 -5.15 1.10
C ASP A 87 -7.52 -5.81 2.31
N SER A 88 -6.51 -5.15 2.87
CA SER A 88 -5.79 -5.57 4.07
C SER A 88 -6.11 -4.65 5.23
N ARG A 89 -6.34 -5.23 6.42
CA ARG A 89 -6.55 -4.49 7.65
C ARG A 89 -5.82 -5.15 8.81
N THR A 90 -5.03 -4.37 9.54
CA THR A 90 -4.29 -4.84 10.71
C THR A 90 -4.46 -3.87 11.87
N ASN A 91 -4.75 -4.41 13.05
CA ASN A 91 -4.86 -3.63 14.27
C ASN A 91 -3.49 -3.47 14.96
N TYR A 92 -3.26 -2.32 15.56
CA TYR A 92 -2.05 -2.03 16.32
C TYR A 92 -2.36 -1.11 17.50
N ARG A 93 -1.39 -0.95 18.40
CA ARG A 93 -1.54 -0.08 19.57
C ARG A 93 -0.60 1.12 19.46
N GLN A 94 -1.20 2.31 19.49
CA GLN A 94 -0.49 3.58 19.54
C GLN A 94 -1.41 4.62 20.17
N LYS A 95 -1.13 5.01 21.43
CA LYS A 95 -2.01 5.91 22.20
C LYS A 95 -3.49 5.45 22.17
N GLY A 96 -3.71 4.12 22.19
CA GLY A 96 -5.01 3.48 22.04
C GLY A 96 -5.00 2.38 20.97
N GLN A 97 -6.15 1.74 20.74
CA GLN A 97 -6.35 0.76 19.68
C GLN A 97 -6.58 1.48 18.35
N ARG A 98 -5.78 1.15 17.36
CA ARG A 98 -5.86 1.70 16.01
C ARG A 98 -5.84 0.58 14.97
N SER A 99 -6.27 0.88 13.76
CA SER A 99 -6.10 0.01 12.61
C SER A 99 -5.38 0.74 11.48
N VAL A 100 -4.56 0.01 10.74
CA VAL A 100 -4.07 0.41 9.43
C VAL A 100 -4.78 -0.42 8.37
N ARG A 101 -5.21 0.24 7.31
CA ARG A 101 -5.85 -0.35 6.15
C ARG A 101 -5.06 -0.01 4.90
N ALA A 102 -4.98 -0.96 3.98
CA ALA A 102 -4.29 -0.78 2.72
C ALA A 102 -4.93 -1.64 1.62
N ARG A 103 -4.77 -1.22 0.37
CA ARG A 103 -4.97 -2.08 -0.79
C ARG A 103 -3.72 -2.93 -0.97
N MET A 104 -3.83 -4.24 -0.78
CA MET A 104 -2.76 -5.20 -0.99
C MET A 104 -2.78 -5.70 -2.43
N ALA A 105 -1.63 -5.77 -3.07
CA ALA A 105 -1.44 -6.45 -4.33
C ALA A 105 -0.31 -7.48 -4.22
N VAL A 106 -0.52 -8.68 -4.78
CA VAL A 106 0.52 -9.70 -4.93
C VAL A 106 0.92 -9.76 -6.39
N GLU A 107 2.10 -9.23 -6.68
CA GLU A 107 2.71 -9.27 -8.01
C GLU A 107 3.40 -10.63 -8.17
N SER A 108 2.80 -11.53 -8.96
CA SER A 108 3.31 -12.87 -9.20
C SER A 108 4.03 -12.96 -10.54
N ALA A 109 5.21 -13.58 -10.53
CA ALA A 109 5.98 -13.92 -11.72
C ALA A 109 6.44 -15.36 -11.64
N GLU A 110 7.06 -15.88 -12.72
CA GLU A 110 7.68 -17.18 -12.68
C GLU A 110 8.80 -17.22 -11.64
N GLY A 111 8.71 -18.14 -10.70
CA GLY A 111 9.70 -18.35 -9.66
C GLY A 111 9.76 -17.28 -8.56
N ASN A 112 8.87 -16.29 -8.56
CA ASN A 112 8.89 -15.27 -7.51
C ASN A 112 7.56 -14.51 -7.37
N PHE A 113 7.42 -13.81 -6.23
CA PHE A 113 6.34 -12.85 -6.00
C PHE A 113 6.82 -11.69 -5.12
N ARG A 114 5.99 -10.65 -5.04
CA ARG A 114 6.16 -9.50 -4.16
C ARG A 114 4.82 -9.03 -3.66
N VAL A 115 4.78 -8.57 -2.41
CA VAL A 115 3.61 -7.90 -1.85
C VAL A 115 3.80 -6.38 -1.93
N VAL A 116 2.77 -5.68 -2.35
CA VAL A 116 2.73 -4.21 -2.44
C VAL A 116 1.46 -3.72 -1.77
N PHE A 117 1.59 -2.70 -0.93
CA PHE A 117 0.47 -2.03 -0.29
C PHE A 117 0.35 -0.60 -0.81
N THR A 118 -0.85 -0.18 -1.14
CA THR A 118 -1.21 1.17 -1.59
C THR A 118 -2.45 1.66 -0.85
N GLU A 119 -2.85 2.89 -1.06
CA GLU A 119 -4.06 3.47 -0.43
C GLU A 119 -4.06 3.33 1.10
N LEU A 120 -2.89 3.60 1.70
CA LEU A 120 -2.70 3.43 3.14
C LEU A 120 -3.50 4.45 3.94
N ALA A 121 -4.30 3.96 4.87
CA ALA A 121 -5.08 4.79 5.77
C ALA A 121 -5.05 4.23 7.20
N THR A 122 -5.22 5.09 8.18
CA THR A 122 -5.24 4.73 9.60
C THR A 122 -6.42 5.38 10.30
N SER A 123 -6.98 4.65 11.28
CA SER A 123 -8.07 5.15 12.13
C SER A 123 -7.99 4.54 13.53
N PRO A 124 -8.56 5.19 14.56
CA PRO A 124 -8.97 4.49 15.78
C PRO A 124 -9.91 3.33 15.41
N VAL A 125 -9.86 2.21 16.14
CA VAL A 125 -10.66 1.00 15.81
C VAL A 125 -12.16 1.29 15.75
N ASP A 126 -12.65 2.22 16.61
CA ASP A 126 -14.06 2.58 16.71
C ASP A 126 -14.45 3.81 15.85
N ALA A 127 -13.52 4.33 15.04
CA ALA A 127 -13.81 5.50 14.20
C ALA A 127 -14.43 5.10 12.86
N VAL A 128 -15.35 5.94 12.38
CA VAL A 128 -16.02 5.77 11.10
C VAL A 128 -15.15 6.25 9.93
N ASN A 129 -14.25 7.23 10.19
CA ASN A 129 -13.45 7.86 9.16
C ASN A 129 -11.98 7.47 9.27
N ASP A 130 -11.39 7.11 8.14
CA ASP A 130 -9.96 6.85 7.99
C ASP A 130 -9.24 8.14 7.56
N ALA A 131 -7.99 8.29 8.00
CA ALA A 131 -7.10 9.35 7.55
C ALA A 131 -5.92 8.75 6.76
N PRO A 132 -5.43 9.42 5.71
CA PRO A 132 -4.23 8.97 5.01
C PRO A 132 -3.05 8.77 5.97
N LEU A 133 -2.25 7.73 5.74
CA LEU A 133 -1.04 7.51 6.50
C LEU A 133 0.03 8.50 6.03
N VAL A 134 0.59 9.28 6.95
CA VAL A 134 1.56 10.33 6.65
C VAL A 134 2.86 10.13 7.41
N GLN A 135 4.00 10.39 6.74
CA GLN A 135 5.34 10.33 7.33
C GLN A 135 5.66 11.68 8.01
N GLN A 136 4.97 11.98 9.10
CA GLN A 136 5.17 13.19 9.90
C GLN A 136 5.54 12.81 11.33
N ASP A 137 6.44 13.58 11.95
CA ASP A 137 6.86 13.36 13.33
C ASP A 137 5.64 13.35 14.28
N GLY A 138 5.59 12.32 15.13
CA GLY A 138 4.49 12.15 16.08
C GLY A 138 3.19 11.58 15.50
N ALA A 139 3.08 11.41 14.18
CA ALA A 139 1.92 10.77 13.54
C ALA A 139 1.84 9.26 13.80
N GLY A 140 2.98 8.64 14.17
CA GLY A 140 3.07 7.20 14.52
C GLY A 140 2.94 6.28 13.32
N TRP A 141 3.35 6.77 12.18
CA TRP A 141 3.38 6.01 10.94
C TRP A 141 4.23 4.74 11.06
N GLU A 142 5.32 4.78 11.84
CA GLU A 142 6.20 3.63 12.08
C GLU A 142 5.41 2.45 12.66
N SER A 143 4.59 2.69 13.69
CA SER A 143 3.77 1.65 14.30
C SER A 143 2.75 1.07 13.32
N ALA A 144 2.16 1.91 12.46
CA ALA A 144 1.22 1.46 11.43
C ALA A 144 1.92 0.61 10.36
N VAL A 145 3.11 1.03 9.88
CA VAL A 145 3.88 0.28 8.89
C VAL A 145 4.41 -1.03 9.48
N VAL A 146 4.88 -1.04 10.73
CA VAL A 146 5.27 -2.28 11.44
C VAL A 146 4.10 -3.26 11.53
N ALA A 147 2.89 -2.78 11.85
CA ALA A 147 1.70 -3.62 11.90
C ALA A 147 1.35 -4.20 10.52
N LEU A 148 1.48 -3.40 9.47
CA LEU A 148 1.24 -3.83 8.09
C LEU A 148 2.24 -4.93 7.67
N ILE A 149 3.52 -4.74 7.96
CA ILE A 149 4.59 -5.74 7.72
C ILE A 149 4.33 -7.01 8.55
N GLY A 150 3.86 -6.89 9.79
CA GLY A 150 3.45 -8.03 10.62
C GLY A 150 2.28 -8.82 10.00
N GLY A 151 1.32 -8.14 9.39
CA GLY A 151 0.23 -8.77 8.63
C GLY A 151 0.73 -9.48 7.38
N GLU A 152 1.69 -8.88 6.66
CA GLU A 152 2.38 -9.51 5.52
C GLU A 152 3.08 -10.81 5.95
N GLN A 153 3.75 -10.85 7.11
CA GLN A 153 4.45 -12.03 7.58
C GLN A 153 3.52 -13.25 7.73
N ALA A 154 2.31 -13.05 8.23
CA ALA A 154 1.32 -14.13 8.33
C ALA A 154 0.91 -14.68 6.94
N PHE A 155 0.84 -13.80 5.94
CA PHE A 155 0.60 -14.20 4.55
C PHE A 155 1.80 -14.96 3.96
N LEU A 156 3.03 -14.49 4.20
CA LEU A 156 4.26 -15.14 3.77
C LEU A 156 4.40 -16.54 4.37
N ASP A 157 4.07 -16.71 5.65
CA ASP A 157 4.10 -18.02 6.32
C ASP A 157 3.18 -19.05 5.63
N CYS A 158 2.06 -18.60 5.08
CA CYS A 158 1.20 -19.45 4.26
C CYS A 158 1.83 -19.74 2.90
N MET A 159 2.40 -18.74 2.25
CA MET A 159 3.02 -18.87 0.91
C MET A 159 4.17 -19.87 0.90
N PHE A 160 4.90 -20.02 2.01
CA PHE A 160 6.06 -20.91 2.12
C PHE A 160 5.78 -22.30 2.73
N ARG A 161 4.54 -22.56 3.13
CA ARG A 161 4.08 -23.91 3.51
C ARG A 161 3.60 -24.70 2.30
#